data_c4a4af91abee56728c2a2798ea4c426f
#
_entry.id   c4a4af91abee56728c2a2798ea4c426f
#
_cell.length_a   1.000
_cell.length_b   1.000
_cell.length_c   1.000
_cell.angle_alpha   90.00
_cell.angle_beta   90.00
_cell.angle_gamma   90.00
#
_symmetry.space_group_name_H-M   'P 1'
#
loop_
_entity.id
_entity.type
_entity.pdbx_description
1 polymer ?
#
loop_
_entity_poly.entity_id
_entity_poly.type
_entity_poly.pdbx_seq_one_letter_code
_entity_poly.pdbx_strand_id
1 'polypeptide(L)'
;MVAITKKIKSLRQQINDHNYRYYVLDDPVISDGEYDQLFRALEECEEQHPELIVPESPTQRIGAEPLEAFGTVTHRMPMMSLTNAMSDDELIAFDKRLKNVLDDMTDIEYVTEPKLDGLAV
;
A
#
# COMPACT_ATOMS: atom_id res chain seq x y z
N MET A 1 -21.34 -5.76 14.23
CA MET A 1 -20.05 -6.36 14.64
C MET A 1 -19.70 -7.64 13.87
N VAL A 2 -20.46 -8.72 13.94
CA VAL A 2 -20.09 -10.00 13.26
C VAL A 2 -19.88 -9.87 11.74
N ALA A 3 -20.66 -9.04 11.05
CA ALA A 3 -20.54 -8.86 9.60
C ALA A 3 -19.26 -8.12 9.19
N ILE A 4 -18.89 -7.06 9.93
CA ILE A 4 -17.66 -6.29 9.64
C ILE A 4 -16.40 -7.10 9.95
N THR A 5 -16.39 -7.87 11.05
CA THR A 5 -15.27 -8.76 11.38
C THR A 5 -15.04 -9.82 10.29
N LYS A 6 -16.14 -10.37 9.74
CA LYS A 6 -16.05 -11.30 8.60
C LYS A 6 -15.51 -10.62 7.34
N LYS A 7 -15.95 -9.38 7.05
CA LYS A 7 -15.48 -8.60 5.90
C LYS A 7 -13.97 -8.33 6.01
N ILE A 8 -13.50 -7.82 7.14
CA ILE A 8 -12.08 -7.56 7.40
C ILE A 8 -11.25 -8.84 7.24
N LYS A 9 -11.71 -9.95 7.85
CA LYS A 9 -11.00 -11.23 7.73
C LYS A 9 -10.91 -11.71 6.27
N SER A 10 -11.99 -11.57 5.50
CA SER A 10 -11.99 -11.94 4.08
C SER A 10 -11.05 -11.07 3.25
N LEU A 11 -11.04 -9.74 3.49
CA LEU A 11 -10.14 -8.82 2.79
C LEU A 11 -8.66 -9.14 3.10
N ARG A 12 -8.32 -9.35 4.36
CA ARG A 12 -6.95 -9.75 4.75
C ARG A 12 -6.51 -11.04 4.07
N GLN A 13 -7.40 -12.04 4.01
CA GLN A 13 -7.08 -13.29 3.33
C GLN A 13 -6.84 -13.09 1.84
N GLN A 14 -7.72 -12.37 1.14
CA GLN A 14 -7.57 -12.09 -0.29
C GLN A 14 -6.26 -11.33 -0.56
N ILE A 15 -5.96 -10.28 0.21
CA ILE A 15 -4.73 -9.51 0.04
C ILE A 15 -3.49 -10.38 0.29
N ASN A 16 -3.49 -11.22 1.32
CA ASN A 16 -2.39 -12.15 1.59
C ASN A 16 -2.19 -13.17 0.47
N ASP A 17 -3.28 -13.71 -0.10
CA ASP A 17 -3.21 -14.65 -1.21
C ASP A 17 -2.63 -13.98 -2.47
N HIS A 18 -3.00 -12.72 -2.75
CA HIS A 18 -2.45 -11.94 -3.86
C HIS A 18 -0.99 -11.55 -3.62
N ASN A 19 -0.62 -11.19 -2.39
CA ASN A 19 0.77 -10.93 -2.01
C ASN A 19 1.64 -12.18 -2.22
N TYR A 20 1.17 -13.35 -1.79
CA TYR A 20 1.90 -14.60 -2.00
C TYR A 20 2.10 -14.90 -3.49
N ARG A 21 1.05 -14.72 -4.30
CA ARG A 21 1.15 -14.89 -5.75
C ARG A 21 2.12 -13.92 -6.40
N TYR A 22 2.07 -12.66 -6.00
CA TYR A 22 2.93 -11.62 -6.56
C TYR A 22 4.40 -11.79 -6.14
N TYR A 23 4.66 -11.89 -4.82
CA TYR A 23 6.03 -11.87 -4.30
C TYR A 23 6.74 -13.23 -4.30
N VAL A 24 5.99 -14.33 -4.24
CA VAL A 24 6.56 -15.68 -4.09
C VAL A 24 6.43 -16.50 -5.37
N LEU A 25 5.27 -16.43 -6.03
CA LEU A 25 5.00 -17.25 -7.22
C LEU A 25 5.29 -16.52 -8.53
N ASP A 26 5.45 -15.17 -8.51
CA ASP A 26 5.56 -14.34 -9.72
C ASP A 26 4.41 -14.59 -10.71
N ASP A 27 3.21 -14.83 -10.18
CA ASP A 27 1.99 -15.20 -10.92
C ASP A 27 0.79 -14.37 -10.42
N PRO A 28 0.79 -13.04 -10.65
CA PRO A 28 -0.33 -12.18 -10.28
C PRO A 28 -1.57 -12.53 -11.11
N VAL A 29 -2.72 -12.67 -10.45
CA VAL A 29 -4.01 -13.00 -11.09
C VAL A 29 -4.98 -11.83 -11.12
N ILE A 30 -4.62 -10.71 -10.50
CA ILE A 30 -5.36 -9.44 -10.55
C ILE A 30 -4.42 -8.31 -10.97
N SER A 31 -5.00 -7.23 -11.49
CA SER A 31 -4.26 -6.01 -11.80
C SER A 31 -3.87 -5.24 -10.53
N ASP A 32 -2.88 -4.35 -10.64
CA ASP A 32 -2.47 -3.46 -9.55
C ASP A 32 -3.64 -2.58 -9.07
N GLY A 33 -4.51 -2.14 -9.98
CA GLY A 33 -5.70 -1.36 -9.63
C GLY A 33 -6.72 -2.15 -8.81
N GLU A 34 -6.94 -3.43 -9.14
CA GLU A 34 -7.83 -4.31 -8.36
C GLU A 34 -7.23 -4.62 -6.99
N TYR A 35 -5.93 -4.84 -6.90
CA TYR A 35 -5.24 -5.01 -5.64
C TYR A 35 -5.35 -3.75 -4.75
N ASP A 36 -5.13 -2.57 -5.32
CA ASP A 36 -5.26 -1.28 -4.62
C ASP A 36 -6.67 -1.07 -4.05
N GLN A 37 -7.72 -1.45 -4.81
CA GLN A 37 -9.09 -1.40 -4.32
C GLN A 37 -9.33 -2.30 -3.10
N LEU A 38 -8.79 -3.53 -3.11
CA LEU A 38 -8.88 -4.43 -1.96
C LEU A 38 -8.15 -3.85 -0.74
N PHE A 39 -6.97 -3.29 -0.96
CA PHE A 39 -6.15 -2.70 0.09
C PHE A 39 -6.83 -1.49 0.73
N ARG A 40 -7.33 -0.55 -0.08
CA ARG A 40 -8.09 0.63 0.40
C ARG A 40 -9.36 0.24 1.13
N ALA A 41 -10.08 -0.79 0.65
CA ALA A 41 -11.26 -1.29 1.34
C ALA A 41 -10.95 -1.87 2.73
N LEU A 42 -9.76 -2.47 2.90
CA LEU A 42 -9.28 -2.93 4.20
C LEU A 42 -8.90 -1.76 5.10
N GLU A 43 -8.13 -0.78 4.59
CA GLU A 43 -7.75 0.44 5.32
C GLU A 43 -8.98 1.17 5.84
N GLU A 44 -9.98 1.42 4.99
CA GLU A 44 -11.23 2.08 5.38
C GLU A 44 -11.97 1.32 6.48
N CYS A 45 -12.02 -0.01 6.39
CA CYS A 45 -12.64 -0.82 7.43
C CYS A 45 -11.88 -0.77 8.76
N GLU A 46 -10.55 -0.73 8.72
CA GLU A 46 -9.69 -0.66 9.90
C GLU A 46 -9.69 0.76 10.52
N GLU A 47 -9.76 1.82 9.72
CA GLU A 47 -9.94 3.19 10.22
C GLU A 47 -11.27 3.37 10.97
N GLN A 48 -12.36 2.77 10.45
CA GLN A 48 -13.67 2.80 11.10
C GLN A 48 -13.74 1.90 12.33
N HIS A 49 -12.86 0.90 12.44
CA HIS A 49 -12.83 -0.10 13.50
C HIS A 49 -11.40 -0.37 14.01
N PRO A 50 -10.75 0.63 14.65
CA PRO A 50 -9.37 0.48 15.11
C PRO A 50 -9.15 -0.69 16.08
N GLU A 51 -10.20 -1.08 16.82
CA GLU A 51 -10.19 -2.21 17.73
C GLU A 51 -10.04 -3.58 17.04
N LEU A 52 -10.23 -3.62 15.72
CA LEU A 52 -10.07 -4.84 14.92
C LEU A 52 -8.72 -4.91 14.19
N ILE A 53 -7.87 -3.89 14.32
CA ILE A 53 -6.52 -3.92 13.76
C ILE A 53 -5.68 -4.96 14.50
N VAL A 54 -4.96 -5.78 13.74
CA VAL A 54 -4.01 -6.77 14.27
C VAL A 54 -2.64 -6.55 13.65
N PRO A 55 -1.53 -6.87 14.36
CA PRO A 55 -0.17 -6.67 13.84
C PRO A 55 0.10 -7.40 12.51
N GLU A 56 -0.59 -8.52 12.29
CA GLU A 56 -0.47 -9.35 11.11
C GLU A 56 -1.28 -8.82 9.91
N SER A 57 -2.01 -7.72 10.07
CA SER A 57 -2.77 -7.14 8.95
C SER A 57 -1.84 -6.68 7.83
N PRO A 58 -2.20 -6.91 6.56
CA PRO A 58 -1.43 -6.37 5.43
C PRO A 58 -1.23 -4.86 5.47
N THR A 59 -2.12 -4.11 6.11
CA THR A 59 -2.00 -2.65 6.29
C THR A 59 -0.92 -2.25 7.29
N GLN A 60 -0.48 -3.18 8.16
CA GLN A 60 0.54 -2.94 9.18
C GLN A 60 1.92 -3.43 8.75
N ARG A 61 2.01 -4.08 7.60
CA ARG A 61 3.26 -4.62 7.04
C ARG A 61 3.32 -4.42 5.54
N ILE A 62 4.53 -4.41 4.98
CA ILE A 62 4.76 -4.31 3.53
C ILE A 62 5.11 -5.72 3.02
N GLY A 63 4.43 -6.15 1.94
CA GLY A 63 4.72 -7.39 1.25
C GLY A 63 4.23 -8.66 1.95
N ALA A 64 4.87 -9.79 1.62
CA ALA A 64 4.61 -11.08 2.25
C ALA A 64 5.31 -11.19 3.61
N GLU A 65 4.88 -12.15 4.43
CA GLU A 65 5.53 -12.44 5.70
C GLU A 65 7.01 -12.79 5.46
N PRO A 66 7.98 -12.11 6.13
CA PRO A 66 9.39 -12.39 5.94
C PRO A 66 9.72 -13.83 6.34
N LEU A 67 10.59 -14.47 5.57
CA LEU A 67 11.13 -15.77 5.97
C LEU A 67 11.94 -15.60 7.27
N GLU A 68 11.72 -16.44 8.25
CA GLU A 68 12.44 -16.44 9.54
C GLU A 68 13.97 -16.56 9.38
N ALA A 69 14.41 -17.02 8.21
CA ALA A 69 15.83 -17.16 7.87
C ALA A 69 16.58 -15.83 7.73
N PHE A 70 15.86 -14.70 7.55
CA PHE A 70 16.46 -13.39 7.40
C PHE A 70 16.29 -12.58 8.69
N GLY A 71 17.43 -12.14 9.25
CA GLY A 71 17.45 -11.27 10.43
C GLY A 71 16.88 -9.88 10.13
N THR A 72 16.49 -9.17 11.18
CA THR A 72 16.00 -7.79 11.10
C THR A 72 17.16 -6.81 11.10
N VAL A 73 17.12 -5.82 10.21
CA VAL A 73 18.06 -4.70 10.14
C VAL A 73 17.34 -3.40 10.45
N THR A 74 17.90 -2.60 11.35
CA THR A 74 17.38 -1.26 11.64
C THR A 74 18.04 -0.25 10.70
N HIS A 75 17.24 0.43 9.88
CA HIS A 75 17.73 1.47 8.99
C HIS A 75 18.16 2.73 9.77
N ARG A 76 19.24 3.38 9.35
CA ARG A 76 19.71 4.66 9.93
C ARG A 76 18.72 5.80 9.68
N MET A 77 18.03 5.76 8.54
CA MET A 77 16.95 6.69 8.18
C MET A 77 15.69 5.87 7.89
N PRO A 78 14.51 6.35 8.29
CA PRO A 78 13.27 5.65 7.99
C PRO A 78 13.10 5.42 6.49
N MET A 79 12.75 4.20 6.10
CA MET A 79 12.33 3.91 4.73
C MET A 79 10.91 4.43 4.55
N MET A 80 10.69 5.25 3.52
CA MET A 80 9.38 5.79 3.19
C MET A 80 8.84 5.12 1.93
N SER A 81 7.55 4.80 1.95
CA SER A 81 6.85 4.29 0.77
C SER A 81 6.28 5.43 -0.07
N LEU A 82 6.21 5.22 -1.38
CA LEU A 82 5.51 6.10 -2.30
C LEU A 82 4.01 5.77 -2.26
N THR A 83 3.17 6.80 -2.25
CA THR A 83 1.71 6.63 -2.38
C THR A 83 1.34 6.45 -3.84
N ASN A 84 0.31 5.66 -4.10
CA ASN A 84 -0.22 5.43 -5.44
C ASN A 84 -1.18 6.54 -5.86
N ALA A 85 -1.22 6.84 -7.17
CA ALA A 85 -2.27 7.60 -7.82
C ALA A 85 -2.73 6.80 -9.04
N MET A 86 -3.95 6.25 -8.98
CA MET A 86 -4.49 5.33 -10.00
C MET A 86 -5.52 6.02 -10.91
N SER A 87 -5.77 7.31 -10.71
CA SER A 87 -6.70 8.10 -11.50
C SER A 87 -6.19 9.51 -11.73
N ASP A 88 -6.75 10.18 -12.76
CA ASP A 88 -6.45 11.57 -13.05
C ASP A 88 -6.82 12.51 -11.90
N ASP A 89 -7.93 12.25 -11.21
CA ASP A 89 -8.35 13.02 -10.04
C ASP A 89 -7.36 12.91 -8.88
N GLU A 90 -6.79 11.73 -8.64
CA GLU A 90 -5.76 11.52 -7.62
C GLU A 90 -4.45 12.22 -7.98
N LEU A 91 -4.09 12.25 -9.26
CA LEU A 91 -2.92 12.98 -9.76
C LEU A 91 -3.09 14.50 -9.59
N ILE A 92 -4.28 15.02 -9.91
CA ILE A 92 -4.62 16.44 -9.69
C ILE A 92 -4.58 16.77 -8.18
N ALA A 93 -5.08 15.88 -7.34
CA ALA A 93 -5.03 16.06 -5.89
C ALA A 93 -3.59 16.05 -5.35
N PHE A 94 -2.71 15.24 -5.94
CA PHE A 94 -1.28 15.23 -5.63
C PHE A 94 -0.62 16.58 -5.95
N ASP A 95 -0.82 17.12 -7.17
CA ASP A 95 -0.31 18.43 -7.56
C ASP A 95 -0.74 19.55 -6.59
N LYS A 96 -2.04 19.57 -6.22
CA LYS A 96 -2.57 20.51 -5.24
C LYS A 96 -1.89 20.40 -3.87
N ARG A 97 -1.65 19.17 -3.40
CA ARG A 97 -0.96 18.96 -2.11
C ARG A 97 0.46 19.49 -2.16
N LEU A 98 1.20 19.24 -3.25
CA LEU A 98 2.55 19.76 -3.41
C LEU A 98 2.59 21.28 -3.43
N LYS A 99 1.71 21.94 -4.18
CA LYS A 99 1.59 23.41 -4.22
C LYS A 99 1.34 23.99 -2.82
N ASN A 100 0.46 23.36 -2.04
CA ASN A 100 0.19 23.76 -0.66
C ASN A 100 1.41 23.59 0.28
N VAL A 101 2.17 22.50 0.11
CA VAL A 101 3.37 22.23 0.94
C VAL A 101 4.50 23.21 0.60
N LEU A 102 4.64 23.54 -0.70
CA LEU A 102 5.67 24.46 -1.17
C LEU A 102 5.29 25.93 -0.96
N ASP A 103 4.04 26.22 -0.57
CA ASP A 103 3.45 27.57 -0.52
C ASP A 103 3.63 28.35 -1.85
N ASP A 104 3.58 27.62 -2.94
CA ASP A 104 3.77 28.12 -4.29
C ASP A 104 2.67 27.57 -5.20
N MET A 105 1.91 28.46 -5.84
CA MET A 105 0.81 28.15 -6.73
C MET A 105 1.22 28.17 -8.22
N THR A 106 2.51 28.34 -8.53
CA THR A 106 3.01 28.25 -9.89
C THR A 106 2.95 26.82 -10.42
N ASP A 107 3.02 26.66 -11.73
CA ASP A 107 3.03 25.36 -12.33
C ASP A 107 4.32 24.61 -11.99
N ILE A 108 4.17 23.38 -11.51
CA ILE A 108 5.28 22.50 -11.16
C ILE A 108 5.68 21.71 -12.39
N GLU A 109 6.97 21.72 -12.73
CA GLU A 109 7.53 20.85 -13.76
C GLU A 109 7.76 19.45 -13.19
N TYR A 110 7.22 18.43 -13.89
CA TYR A 110 7.34 17.02 -13.50
C TYR A 110 8.19 16.25 -14.49
N VAL A 111 8.98 15.33 -13.96
CA VAL A 111 9.65 14.29 -14.73
C VAL A 111 8.95 12.96 -14.46
N THR A 112 8.61 12.24 -15.53
CA THR A 112 8.01 10.90 -15.42
C THR A 112 9.06 9.84 -15.73
N GLU A 113 9.16 8.85 -14.89
CA GLU A 113 10.10 7.74 -15.02
C GLU A 113 9.39 6.41 -14.75
N PRO A 114 9.79 5.32 -15.43
CA PRO A 114 9.32 3.97 -15.04
C PRO A 114 9.79 3.63 -13.65
N LYS A 115 8.88 3.14 -12.79
CA LYS A 115 9.27 2.56 -11.51
C LYS A 115 9.77 1.14 -11.76
N LEU A 116 11.07 0.94 -11.56
CA LEU A 116 11.67 -0.39 -11.64
C LEU A 116 11.63 -1.04 -10.26
N ASP A 117 10.97 -2.20 -10.19
CA ASP A 117 10.93 -2.97 -8.96
C ASP A 117 12.26 -3.68 -8.74
N GLY A 118 12.73 -3.64 -7.50
CA GLY A 118 13.97 -4.26 -7.11
C GLY A 118 14.22 -4.15 -5.62
N LEU A 119 15.38 -4.63 -5.20
CA LEU A 119 15.80 -4.53 -3.81
C LEU A 119 16.19 -3.07 -3.51
N ALA A 120 15.56 -2.48 -2.51
CA ALA A 120 15.97 -1.20 -1.95
C ALA A 120 17.10 -1.44 -0.93
N VAL A 121 18.22 -0.77 -1.07
CA VAL A 121 19.41 -0.86 -0.21
C VAL A 121 19.81 0.51 0.31
#